data_b8f3d98d664fa4439e041dfad5b42f84
#
_entry.id   b8f3d98d664fa4439e041dfad5b42f84
#
_cell.length_a   1.000
_cell.length_b   1.000
_cell.length_c   1.000
_cell.angle_alpha   90.00
_cell.angle_beta   90.00
_cell.angle_gamma   90.00
#
_symmetry.space_group_name_H-M   'P 1'
#
loop_
_entity.id
_entity.type
_entity.pdbx_description
1 polymer ?
#
loop_
_entity_poly.entity_id
_entity_poly.type
_entity_poly.pdbx_seq_one_letter_code
_entity_poly.pdbx_strand_id
1 'polypeptide(L)'
;MPATICFPFVGELVGGSHISALGLIRGLDPQRFRPLILLQHGEGAIADLFAGAGLSCEVGPVTPALEHGRPIGPATALRLLSSVPRLARFLRQRGIGIVHCNDGRTLATWALPTKLAGARLFWHHRGSPRAAGLRFVAPVLADRVATVSRFAAPEPGWYSAASRTRIIPSPFDTQTRYDREASRQAVLALLPGAGPDTRMVAFSGALIDRKRPLLFVKAMAALRRLAPDRDIRGVMLGEALDDMLERVHALAAERGMDDRLHFLGFRTPGAQWLAGCDLLMVPAIDEPFGRTLIEAMLVGTPVVATASGGNVEAIRDGVTGLLVPSEDAEALAAACLRLLSDPARRTAIADAARADAGERFGEAKHADAIMAQYQDLLVGGRMGATASGGEGR
;
A
#
# COMPACT_ATOMS: atom_id res chain seq x y z
N MET A 1 -2.48 15.69 -29.11
CA MET A 1 -2.07 16.23 -27.78
C MET A 1 -2.17 15.10 -26.75
N PRO A 2 -1.28 15.05 -25.75
CA PRO A 2 -1.36 14.07 -24.66
C PRO A 2 -2.69 14.23 -23.89
N ALA A 3 -3.26 13.10 -23.46
CA ALA A 3 -4.47 13.11 -22.66
C ALA A 3 -4.19 13.59 -21.25
N THR A 4 -5.02 14.48 -20.70
CA THR A 4 -4.86 14.95 -19.32
C THR A 4 -5.49 13.97 -18.34
N ILE A 5 -4.68 13.47 -17.40
CA ILE A 5 -5.08 12.58 -16.32
C ILE A 5 -5.06 13.35 -15.01
N CYS A 6 -6.21 13.51 -14.37
CA CYS A 6 -6.32 14.18 -13.09
C CYS A 6 -6.10 13.19 -11.95
N PHE A 7 -5.15 13.48 -11.06
CA PHE A 7 -4.85 12.75 -9.83
C PHE A 7 -5.24 13.59 -8.63
N PRO A 8 -6.48 13.46 -8.12
CA PRO A 8 -6.89 14.18 -6.93
C PRO A 8 -6.34 13.53 -5.67
N PHE A 9 -5.88 14.35 -4.73
CA PHE A 9 -5.43 13.92 -3.40
C PHE A 9 -6.18 14.68 -2.33
N VAL A 10 -6.52 13.99 -1.25
CA VAL A 10 -7.26 14.54 -0.10
C VAL A 10 -6.57 14.13 1.21
N GLY A 11 -6.66 15.03 2.21
CA GLY A 11 -6.04 14.82 3.53
C GLY A 11 -4.64 15.41 3.62
N GLU A 12 -3.97 15.16 4.75
CA GLU A 12 -2.71 15.82 5.12
C GLU A 12 -1.53 14.84 5.26
N LEU A 13 -1.82 13.56 5.52
CA LEU A 13 -0.80 12.55 5.81
C LEU A 13 -0.42 11.75 4.55
N VAL A 14 0.87 11.56 4.37
CA VAL A 14 1.41 10.69 3.32
C VAL A 14 1.27 9.23 3.74
N GLY A 15 0.61 8.43 2.90
CA GLY A 15 0.51 6.97 3.06
C GLY A 15 0.99 6.23 1.82
N GLY A 16 0.96 4.92 1.86
CA GLY A 16 1.42 4.06 0.76
C GLY A 16 0.72 4.30 -0.59
N SER A 17 -0.52 4.82 -0.60
CA SER A 17 -1.23 5.22 -1.82
C SER A 17 -0.59 6.42 -2.52
N HIS A 18 -0.08 7.40 -1.73
CA HIS A 18 0.60 8.58 -2.24
C HIS A 18 1.96 8.22 -2.86
N ILE A 19 2.74 7.38 -2.17
CA ILE A 19 4.02 6.87 -2.70
C ILE A 19 3.81 6.08 -4.00
N SER A 20 2.78 5.22 -4.04
CA SER A 20 2.44 4.47 -5.24
C SER A 20 1.99 5.37 -6.40
N ALA A 21 1.24 6.44 -6.11
CA ALA A 21 0.83 7.41 -7.13
C ALA A 21 2.02 8.21 -7.66
N LEU A 22 2.96 8.58 -6.78
CA LEU A 22 4.19 9.25 -7.17
C LEU A 22 5.00 8.40 -8.16
N GLY A 23 5.22 7.11 -7.84
CA GLY A 23 5.92 6.18 -8.75
C GLY A 23 5.21 6.04 -10.09
N LEU A 24 3.88 5.95 -10.10
CA LEU A 24 3.09 5.95 -11.33
C LEU A 24 3.27 7.23 -12.15
N ILE A 25 3.13 8.40 -11.51
CA ILE A 25 3.18 9.70 -12.19
C ILE A 25 4.54 9.94 -12.84
N ARG A 26 5.63 9.54 -12.17
CA ARG A 26 6.99 9.58 -12.73
C ARG A 26 7.18 8.67 -13.92
N GLY A 27 6.50 7.53 -13.95
CA GLY A 27 6.59 6.55 -15.02
C GLY A 27 5.65 6.81 -16.21
N LEU A 28 4.82 7.85 -16.18
CA LEU A 28 3.94 8.17 -17.30
C LEU A 28 4.73 8.68 -18.51
N ASP A 29 4.40 8.16 -19.70
CA ASP A 29 4.91 8.69 -20.97
C ASP A 29 4.34 10.09 -21.24
N PRO A 30 5.16 11.16 -21.22
CA PRO A 30 4.70 12.54 -21.36
C PRO A 30 4.18 12.87 -22.77
N GLN A 31 4.52 12.07 -23.77
CA GLN A 31 3.99 12.24 -25.13
C GLN A 31 2.54 11.74 -25.23
N ARG A 32 2.12 10.85 -24.33
CA ARG A 32 0.78 10.24 -24.33
C ARG A 32 -0.13 10.75 -23.24
N PHE A 33 0.42 11.03 -22.06
CA PHE A 33 -0.33 11.38 -20.86
C PHE A 33 0.29 12.57 -20.14
N ARG A 34 -0.54 13.52 -19.77
CA ARG A 34 -0.15 14.69 -18.96
C ARG A 34 -0.81 14.58 -17.59
N PRO A 35 -0.06 14.37 -16.51
CA PRO A 35 -0.62 14.34 -15.16
C PRO A 35 -1.02 15.76 -14.71
N LEU A 36 -2.20 15.88 -14.10
CA LEU A 36 -2.63 17.03 -13.31
C LEU A 36 -2.76 16.55 -11.86
N ILE A 37 -1.81 16.95 -11.01
CA ILE A 37 -1.80 16.63 -9.60
C ILE A 37 -2.63 17.68 -8.88
N LEU A 38 -3.77 17.25 -8.32
CA LEU A 38 -4.74 18.13 -7.71
C LEU A 38 -4.78 17.91 -6.20
N LEU A 39 -4.36 18.90 -5.42
CA LEU A 39 -4.32 18.82 -3.97
C LEU A 39 -5.55 19.51 -3.37
N GLN A 40 -6.02 18.98 -2.23
CA GLN A 40 -7.06 19.65 -1.43
C GLN A 40 -6.50 20.88 -0.72
N HIS A 41 -5.24 20.81 -0.27
CA HIS A 41 -4.50 21.87 0.39
C HIS A 41 -3.17 22.10 -0.33
N GLY A 42 -2.77 23.37 -0.49
CA GLY A 42 -1.54 23.73 -1.21
C GLY A 42 -0.24 23.49 -0.43
N GLU A 43 -0.35 23.20 0.85
CA GLU A 43 0.76 23.00 1.79
C GLU A 43 0.60 21.67 2.52
N GLY A 44 1.68 21.19 3.16
CA GLY A 44 1.70 19.99 3.98
C GLY A 44 2.39 18.81 3.30
N ALA A 45 2.47 17.69 4.02
CA ALA A 45 3.31 16.54 3.67
C ALA A 45 3.04 15.96 2.26
N ILE A 46 1.79 16.03 1.76
CA ILE A 46 1.46 15.55 0.41
C ILE A 46 2.02 16.50 -0.65
N ALA A 47 1.91 17.83 -0.44
CA ALA A 47 2.49 18.83 -1.33
C ALA A 47 4.02 18.70 -1.37
N ASP A 48 4.66 18.58 -0.20
CA ASP A 48 6.10 18.40 -0.05
C ASP A 48 6.60 17.13 -0.75
N LEU A 49 5.84 16.04 -0.68
CA LEU A 49 6.17 14.78 -1.35
C LEU A 49 6.30 14.99 -2.88
N PHE A 50 5.33 15.64 -3.50
CA PHE A 50 5.34 15.85 -4.95
C PHE A 50 6.32 16.96 -5.36
N ALA A 51 6.42 18.03 -4.59
CA ALA A 51 7.38 19.12 -4.83
C ALA A 51 8.84 18.62 -4.72
N GLY A 52 9.16 17.82 -3.71
CA GLY A 52 10.46 17.17 -3.54
C GLY A 52 10.81 16.21 -4.69
N ALA A 53 9.81 15.76 -5.43
CA ALA A 53 9.97 14.97 -6.64
C ALA A 53 10.07 15.80 -7.94
N GLY A 54 10.07 17.13 -7.85
CA GLY A 54 10.09 18.03 -9.00
C GLY A 54 8.77 18.10 -9.77
N LEU A 55 7.66 17.68 -9.17
CA LEU A 55 6.34 17.68 -9.79
C LEU A 55 5.52 18.90 -9.34
N SER A 56 4.90 19.58 -10.30
CA SER A 56 4.01 20.70 -10.02
C SER A 56 2.62 20.22 -9.59
N CYS A 57 2.08 20.84 -8.55
CA CYS A 57 0.75 20.59 -8.03
C CYS A 57 -0.15 21.80 -8.22
N GLU A 58 -1.45 21.58 -8.35
CA GLU A 58 -2.46 22.64 -8.32
C GLU A 58 -3.41 22.42 -7.13
N VAL A 59 -3.90 23.52 -6.55
CA VAL A 59 -4.95 23.45 -5.53
C VAL A 59 -6.30 23.33 -6.22
N GLY A 60 -7.05 22.31 -5.85
CA GLY A 60 -8.36 22.04 -6.42
C GLY A 60 -9.47 22.94 -5.86
N PRO A 61 -10.66 22.87 -6.47
CA PRO A 61 -11.83 23.50 -5.87
C PRO A 61 -12.09 22.92 -4.48
N VAL A 62 -12.49 23.77 -3.54
CA VAL A 62 -12.76 23.37 -2.15
C VAL A 62 -13.76 22.22 -2.09
N THR A 63 -13.41 21.16 -1.38
CA THR A 63 -14.24 19.98 -1.13
C THR A 63 -14.36 19.72 0.36
N PRO A 64 -15.44 19.06 0.82
CA PRO A 64 -15.53 18.62 2.20
C PRO A 64 -14.38 17.69 2.56
N ALA A 65 -13.78 17.88 3.73
CA ALA A 65 -12.81 16.93 4.28
C ALA A 65 -13.50 15.60 4.60
N LEU A 66 -12.88 14.51 4.19
CA LEU A 66 -13.31 13.14 4.51
C LEU A 66 -12.23 12.49 5.36
N GLU A 67 -12.63 12.00 6.53
CA GLU A 67 -11.73 11.28 7.43
C GLU A 67 -11.55 9.83 6.98
N HIS A 68 -10.34 9.31 7.14
CA HIS A 68 -10.05 7.92 6.79
C HIS A 68 -10.77 6.97 7.77
N GLY A 69 -11.43 5.94 7.21
CA GLY A 69 -12.11 4.90 8.01
C GLY A 69 -13.44 5.33 8.66
N ARG A 70 -13.85 6.59 8.56
CA ARG A 70 -15.13 7.05 9.11
C ARG A 70 -16.26 7.02 8.08
N PRO A 71 -17.49 6.68 8.48
CA PRO A 71 -18.67 6.79 7.63
C PRO A 71 -18.95 8.24 7.23
N ILE A 72 -19.45 8.44 6.02
CA ILE A 72 -19.88 9.76 5.54
C ILE A 72 -21.25 10.06 6.16
N GLY A 73 -21.30 11.03 7.09
CA GLY A 73 -22.54 11.48 7.69
C GLY A 73 -23.43 12.29 6.72
N PRO A 74 -24.75 12.42 7.00
CA PRO A 74 -25.71 13.06 6.10
C PRO A 74 -25.33 14.51 5.71
N ALA A 75 -24.84 15.29 6.66
CA ALA A 75 -24.43 16.69 6.40
C ALA A 75 -23.21 16.75 5.48
N THR A 76 -22.26 15.83 5.62
CA THR A 76 -21.08 15.74 4.73
C THR A 76 -21.50 15.25 3.35
N ALA A 77 -22.42 14.26 3.27
CA ALA A 77 -22.98 13.80 2.00
C ALA A 77 -23.67 14.92 1.24
N LEU A 78 -24.48 15.77 1.90
CA LEU A 78 -25.14 16.91 1.29
C LEU A 78 -24.10 17.94 0.76
N ARG A 79 -23.05 18.22 1.53
CA ARG A 79 -21.95 19.11 1.09
C ARG A 79 -21.17 18.53 -0.08
N LEU A 80 -20.95 17.23 -0.13
CA LEU A 80 -20.35 16.56 -1.30
C LEU A 80 -21.24 16.73 -2.53
N LEU A 81 -22.53 16.45 -2.41
CA LEU A 81 -23.49 16.60 -3.51
C LEU A 81 -23.55 18.04 -4.02
N SER A 82 -23.57 19.04 -3.13
CA SER A 82 -23.57 20.44 -3.53
C SER A 82 -22.28 20.88 -4.24
N SER A 83 -21.16 20.20 -4.04
CA SER A 83 -19.89 20.48 -4.73
C SER A 83 -19.84 19.93 -6.16
N VAL A 84 -20.67 18.93 -6.49
CA VAL A 84 -20.64 18.17 -7.75
C VAL A 84 -20.70 19.06 -9.00
N PRO A 85 -21.59 20.06 -9.15
CA PRO A 85 -21.65 20.89 -10.36
C PRO A 85 -20.38 21.69 -10.59
N ARG A 86 -19.78 22.20 -9.50
CA ARG A 86 -18.55 22.99 -9.56
C ARG A 86 -17.36 22.11 -9.97
N LEU A 87 -17.24 20.90 -9.38
CA LEU A 87 -16.20 19.95 -9.71
C LEU A 87 -16.32 19.44 -11.15
N ALA A 88 -17.54 19.15 -11.61
CA ALA A 88 -17.78 18.75 -12.98
C ALA A 88 -17.43 19.83 -13.99
N ARG A 89 -17.75 21.10 -13.68
CA ARG A 89 -17.37 22.26 -14.51
C ARG A 89 -15.84 22.41 -14.57
N PHE A 90 -15.17 22.30 -13.44
CA PHE A 90 -13.70 22.32 -13.37
C PHE A 90 -13.07 21.25 -14.28
N LEU A 91 -13.51 20.00 -14.20
CA LEU A 91 -12.99 18.93 -15.02
C LEU A 91 -13.21 19.19 -16.53
N ARG A 92 -14.39 19.70 -16.92
CA ARG A 92 -14.68 20.07 -18.31
C ARG A 92 -13.80 21.21 -18.82
N GLN A 93 -13.66 22.27 -18.05
CA GLN A 93 -12.84 23.44 -18.43
C GLN A 93 -11.37 23.09 -18.62
N ARG A 94 -10.87 22.09 -17.85
CA ARG A 94 -9.49 21.61 -17.96
C ARG A 94 -9.29 20.52 -19.01
N GLY A 95 -10.36 20.08 -19.69
CA GLY A 95 -10.28 19.03 -20.70
C GLY A 95 -9.79 17.69 -20.15
N ILE A 96 -10.21 17.35 -18.91
CA ILE A 96 -9.77 16.12 -18.25
C ILE A 96 -10.36 14.90 -18.96
N GLY A 97 -9.51 14.02 -19.45
CA GLY A 97 -9.92 12.76 -20.08
C GLY A 97 -10.21 11.65 -19.07
N ILE A 98 -9.38 11.56 -18.03
CA ILE A 98 -9.50 10.54 -16.99
C ILE A 98 -9.28 11.19 -15.62
N VAL A 99 -10.10 10.80 -14.63
CA VAL A 99 -9.84 11.06 -13.21
C VAL A 99 -9.37 9.75 -12.58
N HIS A 100 -8.15 9.73 -12.06
CA HIS A 100 -7.55 8.58 -11.38
C HIS A 100 -7.63 8.77 -9.87
N CYS A 101 -8.60 8.14 -9.22
CA CYS A 101 -8.75 8.13 -7.77
C CYS A 101 -7.84 7.07 -7.14
N ASN A 102 -7.04 7.46 -6.15
CA ASN A 102 -6.06 6.57 -5.49
C ASN A 102 -6.54 5.97 -4.16
N ASP A 103 -7.66 6.43 -3.65
CA ASP A 103 -8.27 5.93 -2.40
C ASP A 103 -9.79 6.06 -2.41
N GLY A 104 -10.46 5.60 -1.34
CA GLY A 104 -11.92 5.65 -1.22
C GLY A 104 -12.46 7.08 -1.00
N ARG A 105 -11.67 8.00 -0.43
CA ARG A 105 -12.07 9.40 -0.19
C ARG A 105 -12.10 10.17 -1.50
N THR A 106 -11.07 10.01 -2.32
CA THR A 106 -11.02 10.59 -3.66
C THR A 106 -12.12 10.02 -4.55
N LEU A 107 -12.39 8.70 -4.47
CA LEU A 107 -13.53 8.10 -5.16
C LEU A 107 -14.85 8.73 -4.74
N ALA A 108 -15.12 8.85 -3.44
CA ALA A 108 -16.37 9.42 -2.93
C ALA A 108 -16.58 10.87 -3.38
N THR A 109 -15.50 11.65 -3.47
CA THR A 109 -15.54 13.05 -3.86
C THR A 109 -15.69 13.23 -5.38
N TRP A 110 -14.95 12.45 -6.18
CA TRP A 110 -14.78 12.73 -7.61
C TRP A 110 -15.58 11.81 -8.53
N ALA A 111 -16.18 10.71 -8.05
CA ALA A 111 -16.85 9.75 -8.92
C ALA A 111 -18.01 10.39 -9.73
N LEU A 112 -18.95 11.04 -9.04
CA LEU A 112 -20.10 11.67 -9.70
C LEU A 112 -19.72 12.89 -10.54
N PRO A 113 -18.86 13.82 -10.07
CA PRO A 113 -18.33 14.91 -10.90
C PRO A 113 -17.68 14.44 -12.20
N THR A 114 -16.91 13.35 -12.15
CA THR A 114 -16.24 12.76 -13.32
C THR A 114 -17.24 12.33 -14.37
N LYS A 115 -18.29 11.61 -13.98
CA LYS A 115 -19.34 11.16 -14.90
C LYS A 115 -20.10 12.34 -15.52
N LEU A 116 -20.47 13.33 -14.70
CA LEU A 116 -21.16 14.53 -15.20
C LEU A 116 -20.26 15.40 -16.08
N ALA A 117 -18.94 15.33 -15.91
CA ALA A 117 -18.00 16.00 -16.80
C ALA A 117 -17.82 15.30 -18.17
N GLY A 118 -18.27 14.06 -18.31
CA GLY A 118 -18.00 13.22 -19.47
C GLY A 118 -16.60 12.59 -19.49
N ALA A 119 -15.86 12.71 -18.38
CA ALA A 119 -14.54 12.08 -18.21
C ALA A 119 -14.68 10.61 -17.78
N ARG A 120 -13.61 9.83 -17.93
CA ARG A 120 -13.53 8.44 -17.48
C ARG A 120 -13.07 8.36 -16.04
N LEU A 121 -13.71 7.51 -15.25
CA LEU A 121 -13.35 7.27 -13.87
C LEU A 121 -12.50 6.01 -13.74
N PHE A 122 -11.23 6.18 -13.40
CA PHE A 122 -10.32 5.12 -13.03
C PHE A 122 -10.14 5.12 -11.51
N TRP A 123 -10.39 4.00 -10.85
CA TRP A 123 -10.18 3.88 -9.42
C TRP A 123 -9.13 2.83 -9.09
N HIS A 124 -8.05 3.23 -8.42
CA HIS A 124 -7.04 2.32 -7.89
C HIS A 124 -7.35 1.98 -6.44
N HIS A 125 -7.99 0.82 -6.24
CA HIS A 125 -8.36 0.32 -4.92
C HIS A 125 -7.22 -0.45 -4.27
N ARG A 126 -6.88 -0.06 -3.04
CA ARG A 126 -5.73 -0.60 -2.28
C ARG A 126 -6.11 -1.17 -0.91
N GLY A 127 -7.39 -1.33 -0.67
CA GLY A 127 -7.96 -1.70 0.63
C GLY A 127 -8.69 -3.03 0.64
N SER A 128 -9.54 -3.20 1.64
CA SER A 128 -10.35 -4.41 1.82
C SER A 128 -11.29 -4.66 0.64
N PRO A 129 -11.50 -5.93 0.21
CA PRO A 129 -12.50 -6.28 -0.80
C PRO A 129 -13.93 -5.93 -0.38
N ARG A 130 -14.16 -5.73 0.92
CA ARG A 130 -15.46 -5.34 1.48
C ARG A 130 -15.68 -3.83 1.56
N ALA A 131 -14.77 -3.03 0.99
CA ALA A 131 -14.88 -1.57 1.01
C ALA A 131 -16.20 -1.09 0.37
N ALA A 132 -16.86 -0.12 1.02
CA ALA A 132 -18.13 0.45 0.53
C ALA A 132 -18.02 0.98 -0.91
N GLY A 133 -16.88 1.56 -1.28
CA GLY A 133 -16.63 2.01 -2.65
C GLY A 133 -16.72 0.89 -3.69
N LEU A 134 -16.21 -0.33 -3.39
CA LEU A 134 -16.33 -1.50 -4.27
C LEU A 134 -17.77 -2.02 -4.36
N ARG A 135 -18.50 -1.96 -3.25
CA ARG A 135 -19.85 -2.51 -3.17
C ARG A 135 -20.91 -1.59 -3.78
N PHE A 136 -20.77 -0.26 -3.66
CA PHE A 136 -21.86 0.66 -3.97
C PHE A 136 -21.51 1.69 -5.05
N VAL A 137 -20.26 2.13 -5.15
CA VAL A 137 -19.86 3.21 -6.05
C VAL A 137 -19.28 2.67 -7.37
N ALA A 138 -18.32 1.76 -7.28
CA ALA A 138 -17.63 1.24 -8.46
C ALA A 138 -18.53 0.48 -9.43
N PRO A 139 -19.54 -0.32 -9.00
CA PRO A 139 -20.46 -0.99 -9.94
C PRO A 139 -21.22 -0.04 -10.85
N VAL A 140 -21.46 1.19 -10.41
CA VAL A 140 -22.25 2.19 -11.18
C VAL A 140 -21.36 3.20 -11.88
N LEU A 141 -20.34 3.72 -11.19
CA LEU A 141 -19.62 4.89 -11.64
C LEU A 141 -18.21 4.63 -12.19
N ALA A 142 -17.50 3.56 -11.76
CA ALA A 142 -16.14 3.32 -12.22
C ALA A 142 -16.15 2.73 -13.66
N ASP A 143 -15.39 3.35 -14.56
CA ASP A 143 -15.14 2.79 -15.90
C ASP A 143 -14.08 1.69 -15.82
N ARG A 144 -13.11 1.83 -14.90
CA ARG A 144 -12.09 0.84 -14.62
C ARG A 144 -11.73 0.84 -13.13
N VAL A 145 -11.48 -0.33 -12.58
CA VAL A 145 -10.92 -0.51 -11.24
C VAL A 145 -9.57 -1.23 -11.38
N ALA A 146 -8.53 -0.74 -10.75
CA ALA A 146 -7.31 -1.48 -10.49
C ALA A 146 -7.30 -1.91 -9.03
N THR A 147 -6.93 -3.16 -8.74
CA THR A 147 -6.71 -3.65 -7.38
C THR A 147 -5.30 -4.17 -7.22
N VAL A 148 -4.74 -4.01 -6.03
CA VAL A 148 -3.34 -4.36 -5.76
C VAL A 148 -3.07 -5.85 -5.66
N SER A 149 -4.13 -6.66 -5.52
CA SER A 149 -4.09 -8.12 -5.41
C SER A 149 -5.43 -8.73 -5.83
N ARG A 150 -5.48 -10.05 -6.02
CA ARG A 150 -6.73 -10.80 -6.20
C ARG A 150 -7.59 -10.74 -4.95
N PHE A 151 -6.95 -10.85 -3.77
CA PHE A 151 -7.64 -10.70 -2.49
C PHE A 151 -8.39 -9.38 -2.37
N ALA A 152 -7.82 -8.27 -2.85
CA ALA A 152 -8.45 -6.95 -2.80
C ALA A 152 -9.52 -6.72 -3.89
N ALA A 153 -9.68 -7.66 -4.83
CA ALA A 153 -10.64 -7.52 -5.93
C ALA A 153 -12.09 -7.76 -5.46
N PRO A 154 -13.08 -7.13 -6.11
CA PRO A 154 -14.47 -7.43 -5.84
C PRO A 154 -14.83 -8.83 -6.35
N GLU A 155 -15.67 -9.52 -5.60
CA GLU A 155 -16.26 -10.80 -6.03
C GLU A 155 -17.10 -10.63 -7.30
N PRO A 156 -17.10 -11.62 -8.22
CA PRO A 156 -17.98 -11.63 -9.36
C PRO A 156 -19.47 -11.60 -8.96
N GLY A 157 -20.30 -10.91 -9.74
CA GLY A 157 -21.72 -10.82 -9.46
C GLY A 157 -22.42 -9.88 -10.44
N TRP A 158 -23.76 -9.93 -10.48
CA TRP A 158 -24.56 -9.08 -11.37
C TRP A 158 -24.44 -7.58 -11.03
N TYR A 159 -24.24 -7.25 -9.75
CA TYR A 159 -23.99 -5.90 -9.27
C TYR A 159 -22.54 -5.83 -8.73
N SER A 160 -21.58 -5.93 -9.63
CA SER A 160 -20.16 -5.93 -9.28
C SER A 160 -19.32 -5.20 -10.33
N ALA A 161 -18.24 -4.60 -9.90
CA ALA A 161 -17.22 -4.04 -10.79
C ALA A 161 -16.20 -5.08 -11.28
N ALA A 162 -16.36 -6.36 -10.96
CA ALA A 162 -15.36 -7.42 -11.21
C ALA A 162 -14.96 -7.51 -12.71
N SER A 163 -15.89 -7.41 -13.64
CA SER A 163 -15.61 -7.45 -15.10
C SER A 163 -14.71 -6.29 -15.56
N ARG A 164 -14.75 -5.15 -14.85
CA ARG A 164 -13.97 -3.94 -15.14
C ARG A 164 -12.74 -3.82 -14.25
N THR A 165 -12.47 -4.83 -13.42
CA THR A 165 -11.33 -4.86 -12.50
C THR A 165 -10.10 -5.50 -13.15
N ARG A 166 -8.94 -4.91 -12.91
CA ARG A 166 -7.62 -5.46 -13.27
C ARG A 166 -6.74 -5.51 -12.04
N ILE A 167 -5.98 -6.59 -11.91
CA ILE A 167 -5.02 -6.74 -10.81
C ILE A 167 -3.71 -6.12 -11.25
N ILE A 168 -3.35 -5.02 -10.61
CA ILE A 168 -2.14 -4.26 -10.88
C ILE A 168 -1.48 -3.96 -9.53
N PRO A 169 -0.44 -4.72 -9.14
CA PRO A 169 0.27 -4.53 -7.89
C PRO A 169 0.83 -3.11 -7.73
N SER A 170 0.97 -2.65 -6.49
CA SER A 170 1.60 -1.35 -6.21
C SER A 170 3.04 -1.29 -6.72
N PRO A 171 3.50 -0.13 -7.19
CA PRO A 171 4.89 0.06 -7.63
C PRO A 171 5.83 0.21 -6.44
N PHE A 172 7.09 -0.18 -6.70
CA PHE A 172 8.22 0.03 -5.79
C PHE A 172 9.44 0.52 -6.57
N ASP A 173 10.25 1.33 -5.91
CA ASP A 173 11.59 1.61 -6.38
C ASP A 173 12.44 0.35 -6.22
N THR A 174 12.80 -0.24 -7.35
CA THR A 174 13.62 -1.45 -7.41
C THR A 174 15.10 -1.15 -7.63
N GLN A 175 15.49 0.12 -7.68
CA GLN A 175 16.86 0.55 -7.93
C GLN A 175 17.63 0.96 -6.67
N THR A 176 16.92 1.52 -5.68
CA THR A 176 17.55 1.94 -4.42
C THR A 176 18.16 0.75 -3.69
N ARG A 177 19.40 0.93 -3.24
CA ARG A 177 20.14 -0.04 -2.44
C ARG A 177 20.55 0.58 -1.14
N TYR A 178 20.53 -0.22 -0.09
CA TYR A 178 20.98 0.18 1.24
C TYR A 178 22.19 -0.66 1.65
N ASP A 179 23.17 -0.02 2.27
CA ASP A 179 24.25 -0.71 2.95
C ASP A 179 23.65 -1.46 4.15
N ARG A 180 23.65 -2.78 4.07
CA ARG A 180 23.06 -3.64 5.11
C ARG A 180 23.81 -3.56 6.42
N GLU A 181 25.16 -3.45 6.38
CA GLU A 181 25.95 -3.37 7.61
C GLU A 181 25.73 -2.02 8.30
N ALA A 182 25.79 -0.91 7.57
CA ALA A 182 25.47 0.41 8.12
C ALA A 182 24.03 0.46 8.67
N SER A 183 23.07 -0.13 7.95
CA SER A 183 21.68 -0.23 8.41
C SER A 183 21.56 -1.08 9.69
N ARG A 184 22.30 -2.20 9.77
CA ARG A 184 22.35 -3.05 10.96
C ARG A 184 22.88 -2.30 12.16
N GLN A 185 23.99 -1.59 12.01
CA GLN A 185 24.58 -0.79 13.09
C GLN A 185 23.62 0.30 13.58
N ALA A 186 22.89 0.95 12.65
CA ALA A 186 21.90 1.95 13.00
C ALA A 186 20.73 1.37 13.83
N VAL A 187 20.28 0.14 13.55
CA VAL A 187 19.28 -0.53 14.38
C VAL A 187 19.86 -0.94 15.72
N LEU A 188 21.02 -1.61 15.74
CA LEU A 188 21.67 -2.08 16.97
C LEU A 188 21.93 -0.94 17.96
N ALA A 189 22.33 0.24 17.49
CA ALA A 189 22.58 1.41 18.33
C ALA A 189 21.35 1.88 19.13
N LEU A 190 20.14 1.48 18.71
CA LEU A 190 18.89 1.79 19.40
C LEU A 190 18.42 0.68 20.36
N LEU A 191 19.14 -0.45 20.42
CA LEU A 191 18.76 -1.61 21.22
C LEU A 191 19.69 -1.73 22.44
N PRO A 192 19.25 -1.40 23.66
CA PRO A 192 20.09 -1.45 24.85
C PRO A 192 20.72 -2.82 25.08
N GLY A 193 22.05 -2.90 25.20
CA GLY A 193 22.79 -4.14 25.45
C GLY A 193 22.82 -5.10 24.27
N ALA A 194 22.41 -4.69 23.05
CA ALA A 194 22.58 -5.49 21.85
C ALA A 194 24.04 -5.50 21.38
N GLY A 195 24.48 -6.61 20.80
CA GLY A 195 25.83 -6.80 20.28
C GLY A 195 25.81 -7.32 18.83
N PRO A 196 27.00 -7.59 18.27
CA PRO A 196 27.12 -8.03 16.87
C PRO A 196 26.39 -9.37 16.60
N ASP A 197 26.28 -10.23 17.62
CA ASP A 197 25.60 -11.53 17.49
C ASP A 197 24.09 -11.46 17.70
N THR A 198 23.56 -10.30 18.13
CA THR A 198 22.11 -10.10 18.29
C THR A 198 21.39 -10.32 16.99
N ARG A 199 20.33 -11.14 16.99
CA ARG A 199 19.45 -11.37 15.86
C ARG A 199 18.20 -10.51 15.99
N MET A 200 17.84 -9.82 14.92
CA MET A 200 16.75 -8.87 14.91
C MET A 200 15.60 -9.35 14.02
N VAL A 201 14.43 -9.58 14.63
CA VAL A 201 13.19 -9.91 13.93
C VAL A 201 12.31 -8.66 13.92
N ALA A 202 12.06 -8.11 12.73
CA ALA A 202 11.27 -6.91 12.56
C ALA A 202 9.77 -7.21 12.47
N PHE A 203 8.96 -6.29 13.01
CA PHE A 203 7.58 -6.02 12.64
C PHE A 203 7.55 -4.63 12.00
N SER A 204 6.82 -4.46 10.88
CA SER A 204 6.75 -3.15 10.23
C SER A 204 5.33 -2.82 9.75
N GLY A 205 4.82 -1.68 10.23
CA GLY A 205 3.49 -1.14 9.90
C GLY A 205 2.80 -0.50 11.09
N ALA A 206 1.70 0.20 10.84
CA ALA A 206 0.89 0.77 11.92
C ALA A 206 0.42 -0.32 12.91
N LEU A 207 0.46 -0.01 14.20
CA LEU A 207 0.02 -0.91 15.25
C LEU A 207 -1.51 -0.91 15.30
N ILE A 208 -2.13 -1.73 14.47
CA ILE A 208 -3.59 -1.92 14.37
C ILE A 208 -3.93 -3.40 14.39
N ASP A 209 -5.17 -3.74 14.75
CA ASP A 209 -5.62 -5.14 14.91
C ASP A 209 -5.32 -6.01 13.69
N ARG A 210 -5.58 -5.52 12.48
CA ARG A 210 -5.34 -6.27 11.24
C ARG A 210 -3.86 -6.65 11.05
N LYS A 211 -2.93 -5.84 11.54
CA LYS A 211 -1.48 -6.12 11.48
C LYS A 211 -1.00 -7.09 12.58
N ARG A 212 -1.87 -7.39 13.55
CA ARG A 212 -1.60 -8.37 14.61
C ARG A 212 -0.33 -8.12 15.43
N PRO A 213 -0.08 -6.89 15.96
CA PRO A 213 1.10 -6.63 16.78
C PRO A 213 1.16 -7.50 18.03
N LEU A 214 0.01 -7.84 18.64
CA LEU A 214 -0.02 -8.74 19.80
C LEU A 214 0.37 -10.19 19.45
N LEU A 215 0.07 -10.66 18.23
CA LEU A 215 0.52 -11.96 17.76
C LEU A 215 2.04 -11.96 17.53
N PHE A 216 2.61 -10.84 17.07
CA PHE A 216 4.05 -10.67 17.00
C PHE A 216 4.72 -10.85 18.38
N VAL A 217 4.19 -10.21 19.43
CA VAL A 217 4.70 -10.37 20.82
C VAL A 217 4.66 -11.83 21.24
N LYS A 218 3.52 -12.50 21.03
CA LYS A 218 3.38 -13.94 21.36
C LYS A 218 4.37 -14.81 20.60
N ALA A 219 4.58 -14.55 19.32
CA ALA A 219 5.54 -15.27 18.48
C ALA A 219 7.00 -15.03 18.93
N MET A 220 7.34 -13.79 19.32
CA MET A 220 8.67 -13.49 19.87
C MET A 220 8.89 -14.19 21.22
N ALA A 221 7.89 -14.26 22.10
CA ALA A 221 7.97 -15.01 23.36
C ALA A 221 8.13 -16.52 23.09
N ALA A 222 7.43 -17.09 22.12
CA ALA A 222 7.60 -18.46 21.69
C ALA A 222 9.02 -18.70 21.13
N LEU A 223 9.53 -17.78 20.32
CA LEU A 223 10.87 -17.86 19.74
C LEU A 223 11.96 -17.83 20.83
N ARG A 224 11.78 -17.01 21.87
CA ARG A 224 12.68 -17.00 23.05
C ARG A 224 12.68 -18.36 23.77
N ARG A 225 11.51 -19.00 23.93
CA ARG A 225 11.45 -20.36 24.53
C ARG A 225 12.14 -21.43 23.68
N LEU A 226 12.02 -21.34 22.35
CA LEU A 226 12.63 -22.28 21.44
C LEU A 226 14.16 -22.14 21.32
N ALA A 227 14.70 -20.95 21.64
CA ALA A 227 16.12 -20.65 21.55
C ALA A 227 16.58 -19.76 22.71
N PRO A 228 16.55 -20.25 23.96
CA PRO A 228 16.80 -19.45 25.17
C PRO A 228 18.23 -18.88 25.24
N ASP A 229 19.19 -19.57 24.65
CA ASP A 229 20.61 -19.19 24.67
C ASP A 229 20.99 -18.19 23.56
N ARG A 230 20.04 -17.80 22.69
CA ARG A 230 20.28 -16.84 21.60
C ARG A 230 19.79 -15.46 21.98
N ASP A 231 20.58 -14.45 21.68
CA ASP A 231 20.13 -13.04 21.77
C ASP A 231 19.29 -12.71 20.52
N ILE A 232 17.96 -12.97 20.61
CA ILE A 232 17.00 -12.64 19.58
C ILE A 232 16.08 -11.55 20.09
N ARG A 233 15.98 -10.44 19.34
CA ARG A 233 15.18 -9.26 19.70
C ARG A 233 14.12 -8.94 18.68
N GLY A 234 12.95 -8.55 19.16
CA GLY A 234 11.88 -8.02 18.35
C GLY A 234 12.03 -6.52 18.16
N VAL A 235 11.97 -6.06 16.92
CA VAL A 235 12.05 -4.64 16.55
C VAL A 235 10.75 -4.22 15.89
N MET A 236 9.99 -3.34 16.52
CA MET A 236 8.71 -2.87 16.00
C MET A 236 8.87 -1.48 15.41
N LEU A 237 8.58 -1.38 14.10
CA LEU A 237 8.66 -0.16 13.28
C LEU A 237 7.26 0.25 12.85
N GLY A 238 6.84 1.46 13.13
CA GLY A 238 5.55 1.95 12.70
C GLY A 238 4.93 2.97 13.63
N GLU A 239 3.74 3.42 13.29
CA GLU A 239 2.96 4.36 14.08
C GLU A 239 2.08 3.60 15.08
N ALA A 240 2.08 4.04 16.32
CA ALA A 240 1.15 3.54 17.32
C ALA A 240 -0.18 4.30 17.16
N LEU A 241 -1.26 3.55 17.00
CA LEU A 241 -2.61 4.10 16.92
C LEU A 241 -3.44 3.57 18.09
N ASP A 242 -4.29 4.42 18.62
CA ASP A 242 -5.16 4.12 19.76
C ASP A 242 -4.35 3.59 20.98
N ASP A 243 -4.90 2.64 21.71
CA ASP A 243 -4.30 1.98 22.89
C ASP A 243 -3.37 0.80 22.55
N MET A 244 -3.12 0.55 21.28
CA MET A 244 -2.45 -0.69 20.85
C MET A 244 -1.02 -0.79 21.39
N LEU A 245 -0.29 0.32 21.50
CA LEU A 245 1.08 0.30 22.04
C LEU A 245 1.09 -0.08 23.53
N GLU A 246 0.14 0.43 24.31
CA GLU A 246 0.00 0.08 25.73
C GLU A 246 -0.31 -1.42 25.88
N ARG A 247 -1.18 -1.97 25.04
CA ARG A 247 -1.49 -3.40 24.99
C ARG A 247 -0.28 -4.25 24.59
N VAL A 248 0.55 -3.77 23.66
CA VAL A 248 1.80 -4.43 23.29
C VAL A 248 2.77 -4.48 24.46
N HIS A 249 2.95 -3.36 25.17
CA HIS A 249 3.83 -3.31 26.35
C HIS A 249 3.30 -4.19 27.49
N ALA A 250 2.00 -4.14 27.79
CA ALA A 250 1.40 -4.98 28.81
C ALA A 250 1.59 -6.48 28.52
N LEU A 251 1.38 -6.89 27.27
CA LEU A 251 1.58 -8.29 26.88
C LEU A 251 3.07 -8.65 26.86
N ALA A 252 3.97 -7.74 26.50
CA ALA A 252 5.41 -7.97 26.55
C ALA A 252 5.87 -8.23 28.00
N ALA A 253 5.41 -7.41 28.94
CA ALA A 253 5.69 -7.59 30.36
C ALA A 253 5.14 -8.93 30.88
N GLU A 254 3.86 -9.26 30.59
CA GLU A 254 3.26 -10.56 30.93
C GLU A 254 4.08 -11.75 30.45
N ARG A 255 4.68 -11.62 29.27
CA ARG A 255 5.49 -12.68 28.63
C ARG A 255 6.98 -12.61 28.93
N GLY A 256 7.42 -11.67 29.77
CA GLY A 256 8.82 -11.47 30.13
C GLY A 256 9.68 -11.04 28.92
N MET A 257 9.14 -10.19 28.05
CA MET A 257 9.79 -9.74 26.82
C MET A 257 10.28 -8.29 26.87
N ASP A 258 10.21 -7.61 28.04
CA ASP A 258 10.55 -6.19 28.17
C ASP A 258 11.96 -5.84 27.73
N ASP A 259 12.92 -6.76 27.96
CA ASP A 259 14.32 -6.63 27.57
C ASP A 259 14.61 -7.03 26.13
N ARG A 260 13.64 -7.62 25.44
CA ARG A 260 13.79 -8.25 24.12
C ARG A 260 12.88 -7.67 23.03
N LEU A 261 11.93 -6.82 23.40
CA LEU A 261 11.00 -6.20 22.46
C LEU A 261 11.19 -4.68 22.49
N HIS A 262 11.46 -4.10 21.32
CA HIS A 262 11.78 -2.68 21.19
C HIS A 262 10.85 -2.01 20.18
N PHE A 263 10.11 -1.00 20.64
CA PHE A 263 9.31 -0.15 19.77
C PHE A 263 10.14 1.07 19.35
N LEU A 264 10.50 1.13 18.07
CA LEU A 264 11.34 2.22 17.55
C LEU A 264 10.50 3.35 16.88
N GLY A 265 9.17 3.19 16.84
CA GLY A 265 8.29 4.17 16.24
C GLY A 265 8.34 4.19 14.70
N PHE A 266 7.73 5.22 14.11
CA PHE A 266 7.75 5.41 12.67
C PHE A 266 9.16 5.79 12.19
N ARG A 267 9.65 5.07 11.17
CA ARG A 267 10.98 5.28 10.59
C ARG A 267 10.90 5.39 9.08
N THR A 268 11.61 6.35 8.51
CA THR A 268 11.67 6.57 7.08
C THR A 268 13.12 6.81 6.63
N PRO A 269 13.54 6.22 5.50
CA PRO A 269 12.83 5.23 4.69
C PRO A 269 12.76 3.86 5.37
N GLY A 270 11.55 3.26 5.44
CA GLY A 270 11.32 1.99 6.13
C GLY A 270 12.20 0.84 5.63
N ALA A 271 12.44 0.80 4.32
CA ALA A 271 13.27 -0.22 3.68
C ALA A 271 14.72 -0.25 4.23
N GLN A 272 15.31 0.91 4.58
CA GLN A 272 16.63 0.97 5.20
C GLN A 272 16.67 0.26 6.55
N TRP A 273 15.66 0.47 7.38
CA TRP A 273 15.56 -0.17 8.71
C TRP A 273 15.33 -1.68 8.57
N LEU A 274 14.53 -2.09 7.59
CA LEU A 274 14.34 -3.51 7.26
C LEU A 274 15.64 -4.15 6.77
N ALA A 275 16.45 -3.44 5.98
CA ALA A 275 17.76 -3.92 5.54
C ALA A 275 18.71 -4.25 6.70
N GLY A 276 18.58 -3.56 7.84
CA GLY A 276 19.36 -3.81 9.06
C GLY A 276 18.92 -5.04 9.84
N CYS A 277 17.73 -5.59 9.59
CA CYS A 277 17.18 -6.71 10.35
C CYS A 277 17.50 -8.07 9.69
N ASP A 278 17.51 -9.13 10.52
CA ASP A 278 17.75 -10.51 10.05
C ASP A 278 16.51 -11.10 9.36
N LEU A 279 15.30 -10.79 9.84
CA LEU A 279 14.02 -11.24 9.31
C LEU A 279 12.95 -10.15 9.45
N LEU A 280 11.93 -10.18 8.57
CA LEU A 280 10.65 -9.53 8.78
C LEU A 280 9.59 -10.59 9.10
N MET A 281 8.89 -10.44 10.23
CA MET A 281 7.71 -11.24 10.57
C MET A 281 6.45 -10.43 10.27
N VAL A 282 5.54 -10.98 9.46
CA VAL A 282 4.28 -10.35 9.05
C VAL A 282 3.11 -11.19 9.56
N PRO A 283 2.67 -10.99 10.82
CA PRO A 283 1.57 -11.76 11.41
C PRO A 283 0.18 -11.30 10.94
N ALA A 284 0.12 -10.32 10.04
CA ALA A 284 -1.08 -9.67 9.56
C ALA A 284 -2.11 -10.64 8.96
N ILE A 285 -3.39 -10.34 9.14
CA ILE A 285 -4.49 -11.01 8.45
C ILE A 285 -5.15 -10.04 7.47
N ASP A 286 -5.78 -10.60 6.44
CA ASP A 286 -6.53 -9.81 5.44
C ASP A 286 -5.74 -8.59 4.89
N GLU A 287 -4.42 -8.74 4.78
CA GLU A 287 -3.57 -7.70 4.22
C GLU A 287 -3.85 -7.56 2.72
N PRO A 288 -4.28 -6.39 2.22
CA PRO A 288 -4.59 -6.24 0.80
C PRO A 288 -3.41 -6.53 -0.12
N PHE A 289 -2.19 -6.14 0.29
CA PHE A 289 -1.00 -6.33 -0.55
C PHE A 289 0.30 -6.57 0.23
N GLY A 290 0.50 -5.87 1.36
CA GLY A 290 1.71 -6.03 2.16
C GLY A 290 2.93 -5.26 1.63
N ARG A 291 2.84 -3.94 1.54
CA ARG A 291 3.97 -3.11 1.06
C ARG A 291 5.28 -3.38 1.78
N THR A 292 5.26 -3.43 3.11
CA THR A 292 6.46 -3.67 3.93
C THR A 292 7.11 -5.03 3.67
N LEU A 293 6.30 -6.03 3.30
CA LEU A 293 6.76 -7.35 2.87
C LEU A 293 7.59 -7.25 1.59
N ILE A 294 7.08 -6.52 0.57
CA ILE A 294 7.81 -6.33 -0.69
C ILE A 294 9.07 -5.47 -0.47
N GLU A 295 9.00 -4.45 0.36
CA GLU A 295 10.16 -3.63 0.74
C GLU A 295 11.27 -4.49 1.38
N ALA A 296 10.92 -5.42 2.29
CA ALA A 296 11.86 -6.36 2.87
C ALA A 296 12.48 -7.29 1.82
N MET A 297 11.67 -7.84 0.91
CA MET A 297 12.16 -8.67 -0.20
C MET A 297 13.19 -7.92 -1.06
N LEU A 298 12.89 -6.69 -1.45
CA LEU A 298 13.76 -5.86 -2.29
C LEU A 298 15.11 -5.53 -1.63
N VAL A 299 15.15 -5.35 -0.31
CA VAL A 299 16.40 -5.09 0.43
C VAL A 299 17.09 -6.38 0.89
N GLY A 300 16.57 -7.56 0.54
CA GLY A 300 17.15 -8.86 0.87
C GLY A 300 16.97 -9.24 2.34
N THR A 301 15.89 -8.82 2.97
CA THR A 301 15.50 -9.28 4.30
C THR A 301 14.42 -10.33 4.14
N PRO A 302 14.69 -11.59 4.53
CA PRO A 302 13.74 -12.69 4.39
C PRO A 302 12.46 -12.45 5.19
N VAL A 303 11.35 -12.96 4.67
CA VAL A 303 10.02 -12.76 5.24
C VAL A 303 9.43 -14.06 5.73
N VAL A 304 8.89 -14.03 6.95
CA VAL A 304 7.97 -15.04 7.49
C VAL A 304 6.61 -14.38 7.65
N ALA A 305 5.59 -14.86 6.97
CA ALA A 305 4.27 -14.25 6.97
C ALA A 305 3.15 -15.27 7.20
N THR A 306 2.02 -14.79 7.67
CA THR A 306 0.78 -15.58 7.71
C THR A 306 0.25 -15.83 6.29
N ALA A 307 -0.31 -17.01 6.05
CA ALA A 307 -0.97 -17.38 4.80
C ALA A 307 -2.35 -16.71 4.68
N SER A 308 -2.39 -15.39 4.62
CA SER A 308 -3.63 -14.59 4.62
C SER A 308 -3.55 -13.41 3.64
N GLY A 309 -4.68 -13.08 3.04
CA GLY A 309 -4.83 -11.91 2.17
C GLY A 309 -3.84 -11.93 0.99
N GLY A 310 -3.24 -10.79 0.71
CA GLY A 310 -2.23 -10.62 -0.35
C GLY A 310 -0.87 -11.25 -0.06
N ASN A 311 -0.61 -11.71 1.18
CA ASN A 311 0.67 -12.35 1.50
C ASN A 311 0.90 -13.61 0.64
N VAL A 312 -0.15 -14.40 0.41
CA VAL A 312 -0.08 -15.62 -0.42
C VAL A 312 0.13 -15.34 -1.92
N GLU A 313 -0.13 -14.11 -2.35
CA GLU A 313 0.14 -13.70 -3.73
C GLU A 313 1.55 -13.11 -3.88
N ALA A 314 2.08 -12.54 -2.81
CA ALA A 314 3.41 -11.94 -2.78
C ALA A 314 4.52 -12.98 -2.58
N ILE A 315 4.30 -13.97 -1.71
CA ILE A 315 5.29 -14.99 -1.33
C ILE A 315 5.00 -16.32 -2.03
N ARG A 316 6.04 -16.92 -2.62
CA ARG A 316 6.10 -18.34 -2.98
C ARG A 316 6.71 -19.09 -1.80
N ASP A 317 5.85 -19.86 -1.07
CA ASP A 317 6.26 -20.54 0.15
C ASP A 317 7.49 -21.44 -0.04
N GLY A 318 8.44 -21.34 0.88
CA GLY A 318 9.71 -22.06 0.86
C GLY A 318 10.73 -21.56 -0.17
N VAL A 319 10.34 -20.64 -1.08
CA VAL A 319 11.18 -20.11 -2.16
C VAL A 319 11.53 -18.64 -1.96
N THR A 320 10.53 -17.77 -1.82
CA THR A 320 10.72 -16.30 -1.66
C THR A 320 10.35 -15.80 -0.26
N GLY A 321 10.04 -16.71 0.65
CA GLY A 321 9.68 -16.47 2.03
C GLY A 321 9.05 -17.73 2.63
N LEU A 322 8.59 -17.64 3.86
CA LEU A 322 7.84 -18.69 4.51
C LEU A 322 6.43 -18.25 4.83
N LEU A 323 5.46 -19.11 4.54
CA LEU A 323 4.06 -18.90 4.90
C LEU A 323 3.68 -19.89 6.02
N VAL A 324 2.96 -19.38 7.02
CA VAL A 324 2.45 -20.16 8.16
C VAL A 324 0.95 -19.92 8.34
N PRO A 325 0.23 -20.80 9.06
CA PRO A 325 -1.17 -20.56 9.39
C PRO A 325 -1.39 -19.23 10.11
N SER A 326 -2.53 -18.59 9.86
CA SER A 326 -2.92 -17.37 10.56
C SER A 326 -3.20 -17.66 12.05
N GLU A 327 -2.99 -16.64 12.91
CA GLU A 327 -3.22 -16.69 14.36
C GLU A 327 -2.36 -17.76 15.10
N ASP A 328 -1.29 -18.26 14.48
CA ASP A 328 -0.42 -19.30 15.06
C ASP A 328 0.97 -18.70 15.41
N ALA A 329 1.13 -18.34 16.69
CA ALA A 329 2.38 -17.78 17.20
C ALA A 329 3.53 -18.78 17.21
N GLU A 330 3.23 -20.07 17.47
CA GLU A 330 4.24 -21.14 17.50
C GLU A 330 4.77 -21.44 16.10
N ALA A 331 3.89 -21.48 15.10
CA ALA A 331 4.30 -21.66 13.71
C ALA A 331 5.16 -20.48 13.21
N LEU A 332 4.80 -19.24 13.57
CA LEU A 332 5.62 -18.05 13.27
C LEU A 332 7.00 -18.15 13.91
N ALA A 333 7.07 -18.49 15.19
CA ALA A 333 8.32 -18.67 15.94
C ALA A 333 9.20 -19.77 15.32
N ALA A 334 8.63 -20.93 15.06
CA ALA A 334 9.35 -22.08 14.46
C ALA A 334 9.89 -21.74 13.07
N ALA A 335 9.12 -21.04 12.24
CA ALA A 335 9.56 -20.62 10.91
C ALA A 335 10.71 -19.58 11.00
N CYS A 336 10.63 -18.63 11.94
CA CYS A 336 11.71 -17.68 12.20
C CYS A 336 12.98 -18.40 12.67
N LEU A 337 12.86 -19.31 13.64
CA LEU A 337 14.00 -20.07 14.15
C LEU A 337 14.68 -20.89 13.03
N ARG A 338 13.90 -21.51 12.16
CA ARG A 338 14.42 -22.28 11.01
C ARG A 338 15.32 -21.43 10.12
N LEU A 339 14.92 -20.17 9.82
CA LEU A 339 15.73 -19.26 9.00
C LEU A 339 16.92 -18.69 9.78
N LEU A 340 16.77 -18.40 11.07
CA LEU A 340 17.86 -17.89 11.90
C LEU A 340 18.93 -18.97 12.15
N SER A 341 18.58 -20.25 12.11
CA SER A 341 19.47 -21.37 12.33
C SER A 341 20.16 -21.90 11.05
N ASP A 342 19.68 -21.50 9.88
CA ASP A 342 20.24 -21.93 8.59
C ASP A 342 20.58 -20.69 7.73
N PRO A 343 21.81 -20.19 7.83
CA PRO A 343 22.26 -19.01 7.08
C PRO A 343 22.20 -19.23 5.55
N ALA A 344 22.50 -20.45 5.07
CA ALA A 344 22.50 -20.76 3.65
C ALA A 344 21.09 -20.66 3.07
N ARG A 345 20.11 -21.30 3.74
CA ARG A 345 18.70 -21.22 3.36
C ARG A 345 18.16 -19.78 3.45
N ARG A 346 18.53 -19.06 4.50
CA ARG A 346 18.15 -17.66 4.68
C ARG A 346 18.63 -16.80 3.52
N THR A 347 19.89 -16.93 3.09
CA THR A 347 20.45 -16.22 1.95
C THR A 347 19.76 -16.61 0.66
N ALA A 348 19.57 -17.91 0.40
CA ALA A 348 18.90 -18.37 -0.81
C ALA A 348 17.47 -17.81 -0.95
N ILE A 349 16.69 -17.81 0.14
CA ILE A 349 15.34 -17.20 0.16
C ILE A 349 15.41 -15.69 -0.08
N ALA A 350 16.35 -14.98 0.55
CA ALA A 350 16.51 -13.55 0.38
C ALA A 350 16.82 -13.15 -1.06
N ASP A 351 17.72 -13.89 -1.71
CA ASP A 351 18.12 -13.62 -3.09
C ASP A 351 17.00 -13.94 -4.08
N ALA A 352 16.31 -15.06 -3.89
CA ALA A 352 15.14 -15.43 -4.69
C ALA A 352 14.00 -14.42 -4.51
N ALA A 353 13.78 -13.92 -3.27
CA ALA A 353 12.78 -12.91 -2.96
C ALA A 353 13.08 -11.57 -3.65
N ARG A 354 14.35 -11.14 -3.59
CA ARG A 354 14.79 -9.89 -4.22
C ARG A 354 14.62 -9.94 -5.73
N ALA A 355 15.02 -11.03 -6.37
CA ALA A 355 14.87 -11.22 -7.81
C ALA A 355 13.39 -11.20 -8.23
N ASP A 356 12.54 -11.98 -7.55
CA ASP A 356 11.09 -12.05 -7.80
C ASP A 356 10.40 -10.69 -7.59
N ALA A 357 10.71 -9.99 -6.50
CA ALA A 357 10.12 -8.69 -6.21
C ALA A 357 10.56 -7.62 -7.23
N GLY A 358 11.84 -7.63 -7.63
CA GLY A 358 12.39 -6.72 -8.64
C GLY A 358 11.73 -6.89 -10.00
N GLU A 359 11.47 -8.13 -10.41
CA GLU A 359 10.78 -8.43 -11.66
C GLU A 359 9.30 -8.04 -11.63
N ARG A 360 8.60 -8.31 -10.53
CA ARG A 360 7.13 -8.21 -10.47
C ARG A 360 6.62 -6.83 -10.12
N PHE A 361 7.33 -6.05 -9.31
CA PHE A 361 6.78 -4.88 -8.63
C PHE A 361 7.46 -3.55 -8.97
N GLY A 362 8.28 -3.51 -10.02
CA GLY A 362 8.96 -2.29 -10.46
C GLY A 362 8.01 -1.21 -10.97
N GLU A 363 8.41 0.06 -10.78
CA GLU A 363 7.63 1.24 -11.19
C GLU A 363 7.30 1.25 -12.67
N ALA A 364 8.25 0.90 -13.55
CA ALA A 364 8.04 0.88 -15.00
C ALA A 364 6.93 -0.10 -15.39
N LYS A 365 6.97 -1.34 -14.88
CA LYS A 365 5.96 -2.37 -15.16
C LYS A 365 4.57 -1.95 -14.68
N HIS A 366 4.50 -1.30 -13.52
CA HIS A 366 3.25 -0.74 -13.00
C HIS A 366 2.70 0.37 -13.90
N ALA A 367 3.57 1.33 -14.28
CA ALA A 367 3.18 2.45 -15.13
C ALA A 367 2.69 1.96 -16.50
N ASP A 368 3.38 1.01 -17.14
CA ASP A 368 2.97 0.41 -18.41
C ASP A 368 1.60 -0.26 -18.31
N ALA A 369 1.37 -1.03 -17.23
CA ALA A 369 0.09 -1.69 -17.01
C ALA A 369 -1.06 -0.68 -16.81
N ILE A 370 -0.82 0.42 -16.11
CA ILE A 370 -1.82 1.50 -15.92
C ILE A 370 -2.03 2.28 -17.22
N MET A 371 -0.97 2.63 -17.94
CA MET A 371 -1.06 3.34 -19.22
C MET A 371 -1.86 2.55 -20.29
N ALA A 372 -1.70 1.22 -20.31
CA ALA A 372 -2.53 0.37 -21.17
C ALA A 372 -4.02 0.50 -20.83
N GLN A 373 -4.37 0.54 -19.53
CA GLN A 373 -5.76 0.73 -19.12
C GLN A 373 -6.30 2.12 -19.47
N TYR A 374 -5.48 3.17 -19.39
CA TYR A 374 -5.88 4.51 -19.82
C TYR A 374 -6.15 4.57 -21.32
N GLN A 375 -5.32 3.91 -22.15
CA GLN A 375 -5.55 3.85 -23.58
C GLN A 375 -6.87 3.17 -23.92
N ASP A 376 -7.14 2.00 -23.31
CA ASP A 376 -8.40 1.27 -23.53
C ASP A 376 -9.61 2.17 -23.23
N LEU A 377 -9.56 2.94 -22.12
CA LEU A 377 -10.63 3.84 -21.72
C LEU A 377 -10.85 4.99 -22.69
N LEU A 378 -9.76 5.56 -23.24
CA LEU A 378 -9.83 6.69 -24.17
C LEU A 378 -10.28 6.28 -25.58
N VAL A 379 -9.88 5.11 -26.05
CA VAL A 379 -10.29 4.56 -27.36
C VAL A 379 -11.75 4.09 -27.32
N GLY A 380 -12.15 3.35 -26.30
CA GLY A 380 -13.54 2.88 -26.13
C GLY A 380 -14.56 4.02 -26.01
N GLY A 381 -14.13 5.22 -25.57
CA GLY A 381 -14.96 6.42 -25.53
C GLY A 381 -15.21 7.05 -26.92
N ARG A 382 -14.27 6.92 -27.84
CA ARG A 382 -14.43 7.46 -29.20
C ARG A 382 -15.38 6.63 -30.07
N MET A 383 -15.42 5.32 -29.90
CA MET A 383 -16.35 4.44 -30.66
C MET A 383 -17.81 4.62 -30.24
N GLY A 384 -18.09 4.97 -28.98
CA GLY A 384 -19.45 5.25 -28.51
C GLY A 384 -20.00 6.61 -28.96
N ALA A 385 -19.13 7.60 -29.20
CA ALA A 385 -19.53 8.94 -29.65
C ALA A 385 -19.85 9.01 -31.17
N THR A 386 -19.26 8.12 -31.97
CA THR A 386 -19.52 8.07 -33.43
C THR A 386 -20.76 7.26 -33.80
N ALA A 387 -21.23 6.37 -32.91
CA ALA A 387 -22.41 5.54 -33.16
C ALA A 387 -23.76 6.27 -32.91
N SER A 388 -23.75 7.43 -32.21
CA SER A 388 -24.98 8.20 -31.93
C SER A 388 -25.23 9.39 -32.88
N GLY A 389 -24.38 9.55 -33.89
CA GLY A 389 -24.46 10.68 -34.85
C GLY A 389 -25.02 10.36 -36.26
N GLY A 390 -25.58 9.19 -36.46
CA GLY A 390 -26.01 8.78 -37.80
C GLY A 390 -27.34 8.08 -37.81
N GLU A 391 -28.44 8.80 -37.55
CA GLU A 391 -29.77 8.49 -38.07
C GLU A 391 -30.68 9.68 -37.77
N GLY A 392 -30.75 10.56 -38.75
CA GLY A 392 -31.66 11.69 -38.76
C GLY A 392 -31.80 12.22 -40.19
N ARG A 393 -32.53 11.48 -41.01
CA ARG A 393 -33.22 12.01 -42.21
C ARG A 393 -34.56 11.31 -42.35
#